data_23a4d1ba9e1bcbc81a22d7a404977c34
#
_entry.id   23a4d1ba9e1bcbc81a22d7a404977c34
#
_cell.length_a   1.000
_cell.length_b   1.000
_cell.length_c   1.000
_cell.angle_alpha   90.00
_cell.angle_beta   90.00
_cell.angle_gamma   90.00
#
_symmetry.space_group_name_H-M   'P 1'
#
loop_
_entity.id
_entity.type
_entity.pdbx_description
1 polymer ?
#
loop_
_entity_poly.entity_id
_entity_poly.type
_entity_poly.pdbx_seq_one_letter_code
_entity_poly.pdbx_strand_id
1 'polypeptide(L)'
;RAVELAKAVKALGFELALNVMYMSNWKKDPSFLDLLEGLDDTLDYFYMVDSFGGILPNDVKEIIQLVKSKTNVTLGFHGHDNLHMGLINTITALDEGCDIIDATITGMGRGAGNLKMELLLTHLESQNKIELNFNVLGNIVASFEELRKKHE
;
A
#
# COMPACT_ATOMS: atom_id res chain seq x y z
N ARG A 1 -10.14 8.44 19.23
CA ARG A 1 -9.75 9.72 18.63
C ARG A 1 -9.66 9.64 17.09
N ALA A 2 -8.94 8.68 16.49
CA ALA A 2 -8.90 8.51 15.04
C ALA A 2 -10.29 8.22 14.45
N VAL A 3 -11.05 7.31 15.07
CA VAL A 3 -12.41 6.97 14.66
C VAL A 3 -13.37 8.16 14.76
N GLU A 4 -13.28 8.96 15.79
CA GLU A 4 -14.10 10.18 15.95
C GLU A 4 -13.79 11.21 14.86
N LEU A 5 -12.51 11.39 14.53
CA LEU A 5 -12.09 12.24 13.42
C LEU A 5 -12.60 11.70 12.08
N ALA A 6 -12.48 10.39 11.86
CA ALA A 6 -12.99 9.73 10.67
C ALA A 6 -14.49 10.02 10.47
N LYS A 7 -15.30 9.82 11.51
CA LYS A 7 -16.74 10.12 11.47
C LYS A 7 -17.03 11.60 11.18
N ALA A 8 -16.24 12.52 11.76
CA ALA A 8 -16.40 13.94 11.50
C ALA A 8 -16.06 14.32 10.06
N VAL A 9 -14.99 13.76 9.48
CA VAL A 9 -14.61 13.98 8.07
C VAL A 9 -15.67 13.40 7.14
N LYS A 10 -16.15 12.18 7.42
CA LYS A 10 -17.22 11.55 6.61
C LYS A 10 -18.51 12.36 6.63
N ALA A 11 -18.88 12.94 7.78
CA ALA A 11 -20.05 13.80 7.92
C ALA A 11 -19.97 15.09 7.08
N LEU A 12 -18.78 15.50 6.65
CA LEU A 12 -18.55 16.61 5.73
C LEU A 12 -18.69 16.20 4.24
N GLY A 13 -18.96 14.92 3.95
CA GLY A 13 -19.16 14.40 2.61
C GLY A 13 -17.89 14.02 1.85
N PHE A 14 -16.76 13.89 2.54
CA PHE A 14 -15.51 13.45 1.92
C PHE A 14 -15.42 11.91 1.81
N GLU A 15 -14.73 11.42 0.78
CA GLU A 15 -14.19 10.07 0.78
C GLU A 15 -13.05 9.98 1.80
N LEU A 16 -12.97 8.85 2.49
CA LEU A 16 -12.08 8.69 3.63
C LEU A 16 -11.23 7.43 3.52
N ALA A 17 -9.92 7.60 3.46
CA ALA A 17 -8.95 6.54 3.60
C ALA A 17 -8.31 6.57 4.99
N LEU A 18 -8.27 5.44 5.68
CA LEU A 18 -7.55 5.28 6.94
C LEU A 18 -6.24 4.52 6.69
N ASN A 19 -5.11 5.22 6.78
CA ASN A 19 -3.78 4.61 6.68
C ASN A 19 -3.30 4.17 8.07
N VAL A 20 -3.11 2.87 8.25
CA VAL A 20 -2.62 2.33 9.52
C VAL A 20 -1.20 1.81 9.35
N MET A 21 -0.29 2.45 10.09
CA MET A 21 1.15 2.24 10.04
C MET A 21 1.57 0.96 10.78
N TYR A 22 2.81 0.52 10.51
CA TYR A 22 3.49 -0.53 11.28
C TYR A 22 2.80 -1.88 11.24
N MET A 23 2.29 -2.30 10.08
CA MET A 23 1.56 -3.57 9.94
C MET A 23 2.39 -4.79 10.39
N SER A 24 3.72 -4.72 10.35
CA SER A 24 4.61 -5.77 10.86
C SER A 24 4.43 -6.06 12.37
N ASN A 25 3.84 -5.14 13.13
CA ASN A 25 3.56 -5.31 14.55
C ASN A 25 2.17 -5.91 14.81
N TRP A 26 1.26 -5.94 13.84
CA TRP A 26 -0.14 -6.32 14.04
C TRP A 26 -0.33 -7.79 14.43
N LYS A 27 0.59 -8.67 14.02
CA LYS A 27 0.56 -10.07 14.45
C LYS A 27 0.86 -10.24 15.95
N LYS A 28 1.57 -9.29 16.57
CA LYS A 28 1.89 -9.33 18.00
C LYS A 28 0.73 -8.86 18.88
N ASP A 29 -0.01 -7.89 18.38
CA ASP A 29 -1.20 -7.36 19.04
C ASP A 29 -2.25 -6.99 17.99
N PRO A 30 -3.10 -7.94 17.58
CA PRO A 30 -4.14 -7.69 16.60
C PRO A 30 -5.39 -7.00 17.18
N SER A 31 -5.45 -6.77 18.48
CA SER A 31 -6.66 -6.27 19.16
C SER A 31 -7.14 -4.92 18.63
N PHE A 32 -6.25 -4.08 18.10
CA PHE A 32 -6.67 -2.82 17.50
C PHE A 32 -7.52 -3.01 16.22
N LEU A 33 -7.43 -4.16 15.55
CA LEU A 33 -8.25 -4.48 14.37
C LEU A 33 -9.73 -4.67 14.74
N ASP A 34 -10.02 -4.93 16.01
CA ASP A 34 -11.41 -4.97 16.48
C ASP A 34 -12.12 -3.62 16.34
N LEU A 35 -11.33 -2.53 16.26
CA LEU A 35 -11.85 -1.19 15.96
C LEU A 35 -12.40 -1.06 14.52
N LEU A 36 -12.03 -1.96 13.61
CA LEU A 36 -12.56 -1.98 12.24
C LEU A 36 -14.00 -2.47 12.21
N GLU A 37 -14.39 -3.30 13.16
CA GLU A 37 -15.76 -3.75 13.29
C GLU A 37 -16.69 -2.55 13.51
N GLY A 38 -17.61 -2.32 12.58
CA GLY A 38 -18.53 -1.18 12.61
C GLY A 38 -17.99 0.13 12.03
N LEU A 39 -16.86 0.10 11.30
CA LEU A 39 -16.37 1.24 10.52
C LEU A 39 -16.69 1.14 9.02
N ASP A 40 -17.32 0.07 8.56
CA ASP A 40 -17.64 -0.17 7.14
C ASP A 40 -18.45 1.00 6.52
N ASP A 41 -19.36 1.61 7.30
CA ASP A 41 -20.14 2.78 6.87
C ASP A 41 -19.38 4.12 7.01
N THR A 42 -18.20 4.10 7.61
CA THR A 42 -17.41 5.32 7.88
C THR A 42 -16.21 5.43 6.95
N LEU A 43 -15.55 4.31 6.64
CA LEU A 43 -14.37 4.27 5.79
C LEU A 43 -14.76 3.87 4.36
N ASP A 44 -14.17 4.53 3.38
CA ASP A 44 -14.20 4.08 2.00
C ASP A 44 -13.01 3.15 1.72
N TYR A 45 -11.87 3.42 2.36
CA TYR A 45 -10.63 2.68 2.14
C TYR A 45 -9.88 2.44 3.44
N PHE A 46 -9.32 1.25 3.59
CA PHE A 46 -8.41 0.92 4.69
C PHE A 46 -7.04 0.51 4.13
N TYR A 47 -6.01 1.30 4.44
CA TYR A 47 -4.64 1.07 3.98
C TYR A 47 -3.78 0.42 5.05
N MET A 48 -3.10 -0.65 4.65
CA MET A 48 -2.09 -1.34 5.44
C MET A 48 -0.70 -0.89 5.00
N VAL A 49 0.08 -0.35 5.94
CA VAL A 49 1.38 0.24 5.64
C VAL A 49 2.51 -0.58 6.24
N ASP A 50 3.36 -1.18 5.39
CA ASP A 50 4.64 -1.76 5.82
C ASP A 50 5.68 -0.66 6.04
N SER A 51 5.56 0.04 7.18
CA SER A 51 6.37 1.22 7.49
C SER A 51 7.87 0.96 7.57
N PHE A 52 8.28 -0.27 7.84
CA PHE A 52 9.69 -0.65 7.96
C PHE A 52 10.23 -1.33 6.71
N GLY A 53 9.38 -1.68 5.74
CA GLY A 53 9.78 -2.46 4.57
C GLY A 53 10.43 -3.79 4.93
N GLY A 54 9.99 -4.39 6.03
CA GLY A 54 10.61 -5.58 6.62
C GLY A 54 9.68 -6.78 6.77
N ILE A 55 8.46 -6.68 6.25
CA ILE A 55 7.49 -7.77 6.28
C ILE A 55 7.78 -8.77 5.15
N LEU A 56 7.47 -10.03 5.39
CA LEU A 56 7.61 -11.08 4.38
C LEU A 56 6.26 -11.39 3.72
N PRO A 57 6.25 -11.95 2.49
CA PRO A 57 5.01 -12.20 1.75
C PRO A 57 3.98 -13.04 2.52
N ASN A 58 4.43 -14.05 3.24
CA ASN A 58 3.51 -14.87 4.05
C ASN A 58 2.84 -14.07 5.19
N ASP A 59 3.58 -13.13 5.79
CA ASP A 59 3.00 -12.24 6.81
C ASP A 59 2.01 -11.25 6.20
N VAL A 60 2.28 -10.74 4.98
CA VAL A 60 1.33 -9.89 4.23
C VAL A 60 0.02 -10.64 4.03
N LYS A 61 0.10 -11.89 3.53
CA LYS A 61 -1.06 -12.75 3.34
C LYS A 61 -1.87 -12.92 4.61
N GLU A 62 -1.23 -13.37 5.71
CA GLU A 62 -1.91 -13.61 6.98
C GLU A 62 -2.59 -12.35 7.53
N ILE A 63 -1.93 -11.20 7.44
CA ILE A 63 -2.47 -9.93 7.91
C ILE A 63 -3.68 -9.49 7.06
N ILE A 64 -3.61 -9.61 5.74
CA ILE A 64 -4.72 -9.25 4.86
C ILE A 64 -5.94 -10.14 5.14
N GLN A 65 -5.73 -11.44 5.30
CA GLN A 65 -6.81 -12.38 5.65
C GLN A 65 -7.43 -12.02 7.01
N LEU A 66 -6.62 -11.63 7.99
CA LEU A 66 -7.10 -11.17 9.29
C LEU A 66 -7.92 -9.89 9.15
N VAL A 67 -7.45 -8.89 8.40
CA VAL A 67 -8.20 -7.65 8.15
C VAL A 67 -9.52 -7.93 7.45
N LYS A 68 -9.52 -8.77 6.40
CA LYS A 68 -10.74 -9.17 5.68
C LYS A 68 -11.76 -9.92 6.56
N SER A 69 -11.31 -10.53 7.63
CA SER A 69 -12.24 -11.14 8.60
C SER A 69 -12.97 -10.12 9.50
N LYS A 70 -12.49 -8.85 9.52
CA LYS A 70 -12.97 -7.78 10.38
C LYS A 70 -13.75 -6.69 9.66
N THR A 71 -13.57 -6.53 8.35
CA THR A 71 -14.19 -5.45 7.57
C THR A 71 -14.37 -5.85 6.11
N ASN A 72 -15.37 -5.25 5.46
CA ASN A 72 -15.61 -5.35 4.01
C ASN A 72 -15.17 -4.08 3.25
N VAL A 73 -14.49 -3.16 3.92
CA VAL A 73 -13.98 -1.92 3.33
C VAL A 73 -12.94 -2.24 2.25
N THR A 74 -12.91 -1.47 1.18
CA THR A 74 -11.89 -1.57 0.12
C THR A 74 -10.48 -1.47 0.70
N LEU A 75 -9.63 -2.44 0.40
CA LEU A 75 -8.30 -2.55 1.00
C LEU A 75 -7.22 -1.94 0.11
N GLY A 76 -6.31 -1.19 0.72
CA GLY A 76 -5.10 -0.68 0.12
C GLY A 76 -3.84 -1.22 0.80
N PHE A 77 -2.75 -1.29 0.04
CA PHE A 77 -1.44 -1.69 0.54
C PHE A 77 -0.36 -0.70 0.12
N HIS A 78 0.46 -0.27 1.09
CA HIS A 78 1.62 0.60 0.89
C HIS A 78 2.89 -0.07 1.41
N GLY A 79 3.75 -0.49 0.49
CA GLY A 79 4.99 -1.20 0.79
C GLY A 79 6.25 -0.33 0.67
N HIS A 80 7.13 -0.40 1.68
CA HIS A 80 8.50 0.10 1.58
C HIS A 80 9.46 -1.04 1.16
N ASP A 81 10.64 -0.67 0.65
CA ASP A 81 11.54 -1.61 -0.04
C ASP A 81 12.86 -1.89 0.70
N ASN A 82 12.89 -1.75 2.04
CA ASN A 82 14.12 -1.89 2.84
C ASN A 82 14.77 -3.28 2.73
N LEU A 83 13.99 -4.35 2.55
CA LEU A 83 14.49 -5.70 2.29
C LEU A 83 14.37 -6.12 0.82
N HIS A 84 14.12 -5.17 -0.09
CA HIS A 84 13.83 -5.45 -1.50
C HIS A 84 12.63 -6.40 -1.70
N MET A 85 11.67 -6.36 -0.76
CA MET A 85 10.44 -7.15 -0.79
C MET A 85 9.22 -6.36 -1.27
N GLY A 86 9.38 -5.06 -1.56
CA GLY A 86 8.27 -4.17 -1.91
C GLY A 86 7.43 -4.70 -3.06
N LEU A 87 8.05 -5.18 -4.15
CA LEU A 87 7.33 -5.73 -5.29
C LEU A 87 6.59 -7.02 -4.94
N ILE A 88 7.27 -8.00 -4.35
CA ILE A 88 6.65 -9.30 -4.05
C ILE A 88 5.55 -9.17 -2.98
N ASN A 89 5.74 -8.31 -1.99
CA ASN A 89 4.72 -8.02 -0.98
C ASN A 89 3.48 -7.36 -1.60
N THR A 90 3.67 -6.44 -2.56
CA THR A 90 2.58 -5.79 -3.28
C THR A 90 1.83 -6.78 -4.18
N ILE A 91 2.54 -7.68 -4.88
CA ILE A 91 1.92 -8.75 -5.67
C ILE A 91 1.10 -9.67 -4.75
N THR A 92 1.66 -10.06 -3.60
CA THR A 92 0.95 -10.86 -2.61
C THR A 92 -0.30 -10.13 -2.11
N ALA A 93 -0.22 -8.82 -1.86
CA ALA A 93 -1.38 -8.03 -1.45
C ALA A 93 -2.49 -8.03 -2.51
N LEU A 94 -2.13 -7.87 -3.79
CA LEU A 94 -3.09 -7.99 -4.91
C LEU A 94 -3.73 -9.37 -4.98
N ASP A 95 -2.93 -10.44 -4.87
CA ASP A 95 -3.42 -11.82 -4.94
C ASP A 95 -4.34 -12.17 -3.75
N GLU A 96 -4.13 -11.55 -2.60
CA GLU A 96 -5.00 -11.69 -1.43
C GLU A 96 -6.19 -10.70 -1.45
N GLY A 97 -6.34 -9.91 -2.51
CA GLY A 97 -7.52 -9.08 -2.77
C GLY A 97 -7.46 -7.68 -2.17
N CYS A 98 -6.28 -7.06 -2.14
CA CYS A 98 -6.20 -5.60 -2.07
C CYS A 98 -6.53 -5.01 -3.44
N ASP A 99 -7.38 -3.99 -3.45
CA ASP A 99 -7.85 -3.33 -4.67
C ASP A 99 -6.97 -2.14 -5.06
N ILE A 100 -6.28 -1.56 -4.07
CA ILE A 100 -5.47 -0.35 -4.25
C ILE A 100 -4.05 -0.62 -3.75
N ILE A 101 -3.07 -0.21 -4.54
CA ILE A 101 -1.65 -0.35 -4.24
C ILE A 101 -0.91 0.93 -4.58
N ASP A 102 0.08 1.27 -3.76
CA ASP A 102 0.91 2.44 -3.93
C ASP A 102 2.28 2.08 -4.49
N ALA A 103 2.77 2.91 -5.39
CA ALA A 103 4.14 2.87 -5.88
C ALA A 103 4.61 4.28 -6.23
N THR A 104 5.91 4.51 -6.21
CA THR A 104 6.49 5.79 -6.62
C THR A 104 7.49 5.60 -7.74
N ILE A 105 7.59 6.58 -8.65
CA ILE A 105 8.58 6.54 -9.73
C ILE A 105 9.96 6.51 -9.12
N THR A 106 10.83 5.60 -9.60
CA THR A 106 12.17 5.32 -9.07
C THR A 106 12.22 4.88 -7.60
N GLY A 107 11.07 4.61 -6.99
CA GLY A 107 10.98 4.26 -5.57
C GLY A 107 11.24 5.45 -4.63
N MET A 108 11.01 6.70 -5.09
CA MET A 108 11.24 7.87 -4.25
C MET A 108 10.50 7.76 -2.92
N GLY A 109 11.24 7.86 -1.81
CA GLY A 109 10.73 7.74 -0.47
C GLY A 109 11.86 7.73 0.56
N ARG A 110 11.50 7.71 1.84
CA ARG A 110 12.50 7.66 2.93
C ARG A 110 13.22 6.32 2.98
N GLY A 111 14.46 6.31 3.45
CA GLY A 111 15.27 5.09 3.61
C GLY A 111 15.58 4.44 2.27
N ALA A 112 15.30 3.14 2.13
CA ALA A 112 15.48 2.43 0.86
C ALA A 112 14.38 2.75 -0.18
N GLY A 113 13.41 3.60 0.19
CA GLY A 113 12.33 4.05 -0.66
C GLY A 113 11.08 3.19 -0.62
N ASN A 114 10.16 3.55 -1.49
CA ASN A 114 8.91 2.84 -1.73
C ASN A 114 9.08 1.80 -2.84
N LEU A 115 8.04 1.00 -3.07
CA LEU A 115 7.94 0.19 -4.27
C LEU A 115 8.17 1.05 -5.53
N LYS A 116 9.04 0.61 -6.41
CA LYS A 116 9.27 1.25 -7.70
C LYS A 116 8.10 1.01 -8.65
N MET A 117 7.48 2.10 -9.11
CA MET A 117 6.35 2.03 -10.05
C MET A 117 6.72 1.33 -11.35
N GLU A 118 7.92 1.57 -11.87
CA GLU A 118 8.40 0.96 -13.10
C GLU A 118 8.49 -0.58 -13.00
N LEU A 119 8.84 -1.13 -11.83
CA LEU A 119 8.85 -2.58 -11.61
C LEU A 119 7.45 -3.14 -11.56
N LEU A 120 6.54 -2.47 -10.83
CA LEU A 120 5.15 -2.89 -10.73
C LEU A 120 4.46 -2.87 -12.10
N LEU A 121 4.58 -1.77 -12.84
CA LEU A 121 3.96 -1.65 -14.18
C LEU A 121 4.51 -2.70 -15.15
N THR A 122 5.83 -2.95 -15.14
CA THR A 122 6.45 -4.00 -15.96
C THR A 122 5.91 -5.39 -15.58
N HIS A 123 5.73 -5.66 -14.28
CA HIS A 123 5.13 -6.91 -13.84
C HIS A 123 3.68 -7.04 -14.32
N LEU A 124 2.85 -6.02 -14.14
CA LEU A 124 1.45 -6.04 -14.56
C LEU A 124 1.30 -6.22 -16.07
N GLU A 125 2.17 -5.59 -16.86
CA GLU A 125 2.22 -5.75 -18.31
C GLU A 125 2.61 -7.18 -18.70
N SER A 126 3.63 -7.77 -18.05
CA SER A 126 4.05 -9.16 -18.30
C SER A 126 2.94 -10.18 -18.00
N GLN A 127 1.97 -9.83 -17.16
CA GLN A 127 0.77 -10.62 -16.86
C GLN A 127 -0.43 -10.27 -17.76
N ASN A 128 -0.24 -9.43 -18.78
CA ASN A 128 -1.30 -8.91 -19.67
C ASN A 128 -2.45 -8.22 -18.91
N LYS A 129 -2.16 -7.62 -17.75
CA LYS A 129 -3.15 -6.87 -16.96
C LYS A 129 -3.28 -5.41 -17.39
N ILE A 130 -2.24 -4.87 -18.01
CA ILE A 130 -2.19 -3.51 -18.57
C ILE A 130 -1.43 -3.52 -19.90
N GLU A 131 -1.59 -2.46 -20.70
CA GLU A 131 -0.75 -2.17 -21.86
C GLU A 131 0.23 -1.05 -21.47
N LEU A 132 1.54 -1.29 -21.63
CA LEU A 132 2.59 -0.38 -21.19
C LEU A 132 3.45 0.13 -22.34
N ASN A 133 3.58 1.44 -22.47
CA ASN A 133 4.54 2.05 -23.37
C ASN A 133 5.90 2.22 -22.67
N PHE A 134 6.82 1.30 -22.90
CA PHE A 134 8.15 1.30 -22.27
C PHE A 134 9.01 2.53 -22.61
N ASN A 135 8.85 3.14 -23.80
CA ASN A 135 9.58 4.35 -24.15
C ASN A 135 9.10 5.55 -23.29
N VAL A 136 7.79 5.67 -23.08
CA VAL A 136 7.23 6.71 -22.21
C VAL A 136 7.68 6.49 -20.78
N LEU A 137 7.56 5.27 -20.28
CA LEU A 137 8.01 4.91 -18.93
C LEU A 137 9.49 5.22 -18.72
N GLY A 138 10.36 4.82 -19.68
CA GLY A 138 11.79 5.11 -19.61
C GLY A 138 12.11 6.60 -19.55
N ASN A 139 11.41 7.43 -20.34
CA ASN A 139 11.60 8.89 -20.30
C ASN A 139 11.17 9.49 -18.95
N ILE A 140 10.09 9.01 -18.37
CA ILE A 140 9.63 9.44 -17.05
C ILE A 140 10.65 9.05 -15.98
N VAL A 141 11.10 7.79 -15.97
CA VAL A 141 12.11 7.29 -15.03
C VAL A 141 13.40 8.13 -15.12
N ALA A 142 13.92 8.38 -16.34
CA ALA A 142 15.12 9.20 -16.54
C ALA A 142 14.96 10.61 -15.96
N SER A 143 13.80 11.24 -16.16
CA SER A 143 13.52 12.58 -15.61
C SER A 143 13.49 12.59 -14.08
N PHE A 144 12.93 11.54 -13.46
CA PHE A 144 12.88 11.40 -12.00
C PHE A 144 14.24 11.04 -11.40
N GLU A 145 15.08 10.27 -12.08
CA GLU A 145 16.47 10.01 -11.64
C GLU A 145 17.29 11.30 -11.59
N GLU A 146 17.11 12.21 -12.54
CA GLU A 146 17.74 13.54 -12.49
C GLU A 146 17.23 14.39 -11.30
N LEU A 147 15.94 14.33 -11.02
CA LEU A 147 15.35 14.99 -9.86
C LEU A 147 15.90 14.42 -8.56
N ARG A 148 15.96 13.09 -8.45
CA ARG A 148 16.47 12.36 -7.30
C ARG A 148 17.91 12.75 -6.96
N LYS A 149 18.82 12.80 -7.95
CA LYS A 149 20.22 13.23 -7.77
C LYS A 149 20.37 14.64 -7.19
N LYS A 150 19.36 15.50 -7.33
CA LYS A 150 19.39 16.87 -6.78
C LYS A 150 18.93 16.95 -5.33
N HIS A 151 18.24 15.94 -4.83
CA HIS A 151 17.56 15.97 -3.53
C HIS A 151 18.00 14.85 -2.57
N GLU A 152 18.83 13.92 -3.00
CA GLU A 152 19.59 12.94 -2.22
C GLU A 152 21.06 13.33 -2.15
#